data_b13bd18dee9329a70bdd345c52bc61eb
#
_entry.id   b13bd18dee9329a70bdd345c52bc61eb
#
_cell.length_a   1.000
_cell.length_b   1.000
_cell.length_c   1.000
_cell.angle_alpha   90.00
_cell.angle_beta   90.00
_cell.angle_gamma   90.00
#
_symmetry.space_group_name_H-M   'P 1'
#
loop_
_entity.id
_entity.type
_entity.pdbx_description
1 polymer ?
#
loop_
_entity_poly.entity_id
_entity_poly.type
_entity_poly.pdbx_seq_one_letter_code
_entity_poly.pdbx_strand_id
1 'polypeptide(L)'
;MRAFAMSMGIDPQAFVRQMKEPIARSSIIYYPPQFSELGRKQFGVAPHTDYGCLTLLWQDQVGGLEVQNHQGEWVTAHPIEGTLVVNVGDLLMRWSNDVFRSTPHRVINRQSCERYSMLVAWDPDFDTLIDPSIVCADQESALYPPIRCGEYVLSRFDGSFSYRN
;
A
#
# COMPACT_ATOMS: atom_id res chain seq x y z
N MET A 1 10.27 -6.37 4.50
CA MET A 1 11.35 -5.67 3.75
C MET A 1 12.52 -6.58 3.36
N ARG A 2 13.08 -7.43 4.25
CA ARG A 2 14.19 -8.34 3.87
C ARG A 2 13.85 -9.26 2.69
N ALA A 3 12.66 -9.86 2.70
CA ALA A 3 12.22 -10.75 1.62
C ALA A 3 12.15 -10.02 0.26
N PHE A 4 11.71 -8.76 0.25
CA PHE A 4 11.71 -7.95 -0.97
C PHE A 4 13.12 -7.71 -1.49
N ALA A 5 14.08 -7.32 -0.63
CA ALA A 5 15.47 -7.14 -1.02
C ALA A 5 16.08 -8.45 -1.58
N MET A 6 15.85 -9.58 -0.90
CA MET A 6 16.33 -10.88 -1.33
C MET A 6 15.77 -11.30 -2.69
N SER A 7 14.48 -11.07 -2.95
CA SER A 7 13.86 -11.41 -4.24
C SER A 7 14.39 -10.57 -5.41
N MET A 8 14.97 -9.41 -5.12
CA MET A 8 15.63 -8.53 -6.09
C MET A 8 17.14 -8.83 -6.23
N GLY A 9 17.68 -9.79 -5.46
CA GLY A 9 19.09 -10.12 -5.47
C GLY A 9 20.02 -9.06 -4.86
N ILE A 10 19.47 -8.13 -4.04
CA ILE A 10 20.25 -7.11 -3.35
C ILE A 10 20.47 -7.47 -1.87
N ASP A 11 21.31 -6.70 -1.15
CA ASP A 11 21.55 -6.88 0.28
C ASP A 11 20.22 -6.95 1.06
N PRO A 12 19.95 -8.03 1.81
CA PRO A 12 18.72 -8.17 2.60
C PRO A 12 18.48 -7.03 3.60
N GLN A 13 19.53 -6.28 3.96
CA GLN A 13 19.45 -5.16 4.87
C GLN A 13 19.25 -3.80 4.16
N ALA A 14 19.26 -3.75 2.81
CA ALA A 14 19.23 -2.50 2.05
C ALA A 14 18.06 -1.60 2.47
N PHE A 15 16.85 -2.13 2.51
CA PHE A 15 15.67 -1.40 2.94
C PHE A 15 15.58 -1.27 4.47
N VAL A 16 15.95 -2.31 5.22
CA VAL A 16 15.78 -2.34 6.69
C VAL A 16 16.66 -1.31 7.41
N ARG A 17 17.86 -1.03 6.87
CA ARG A 17 18.75 0.01 7.41
C ARG A 17 18.13 1.41 7.40
N GLN A 18 17.12 1.63 6.57
CA GLN A 18 16.41 2.90 6.43
C GLN A 18 15.13 2.98 7.28
N MET A 19 14.98 2.05 8.23
CA MET A 19 13.79 1.91 9.08
C MET A 19 14.19 1.85 10.57
N LYS A 20 14.98 2.81 11.02
CA LYS A 20 15.41 2.93 12.43
C LYS A 20 14.35 3.61 13.27
N GLU A 21 13.73 4.65 12.71
CA GLU A 21 12.61 5.40 13.27
C GLU A 21 11.47 5.48 12.22
N PRO A 22 10.89 4.31 11.87
CA PRO A 22 9.97 4.22 10.74
C PRO A 22 8.68 5.00 11.00
N ILE A 23 8.10 5.55 9.95
CA ILE A 23 6.76 6.10 10.01
C ILE A 23 5.78 4.94 10.04
N ALA A 24 5.20 4.66 11.21
CA ALA A 24 4.17 3.65 11.38
C ALA A 24 2.83 4.32 11.67
N ARG A 25 1.82 3.99 10.86
CA ARG A 25 0.46 4.51 11.02
C ARG A 25 -0.50 3.35 11.09
N SER A 26 -1.35 3.32 12.12
CA SER A 26 -2.36 2.28 12.27
C SER A 26 -3.76 2.88 12.25
N SER A 27 -4.71 2.11 11.70
CA SER A 27 -6.13 2.47 11.68
C SER A 27 -7.00 1.24 11.89
N ILE A 28 -8.07 1.42 12.62
CA ILE A 28 -9.18 0.46 12.70
C ILE A 28 -10.33 1.08 11.90
N ILE A 29 -10.84 0.34 10.94
CA ILE A 29 -11.90 0.81 10.05
C ILE A 29 -13.15 -0.01 10.32
N TYR A 30 -14.21 0.71 10.64
CA TYR A 30 -15.56 0.17 10.79
C TYR A 30 -16.37 0.47 9.51
N TYR A 31 -16.99 -0.56 8.98
CA TYR A 31 -17.90 -0.46 7.85
C TYR A 31 -19.32 -0.80 8.34
N PRO A 32 -20.24 0.15 8.29
CA PRO A 32 -21.62 -0.10 8.73
C PRO A 32 -22.32 -1.13 7.82
N PRO A 33 -23.42 -1.74 8.29
CA PRO A 33 -24.19 -2.72 7.53
C PRO A 33 -24.93 -2.07 6.35
N GLN A 34 -24.19 -1.70 5.30
CA GLN A 34 -24.65 -1.00 4.14
C GLN A 34 -24.08 -1.65 2.88
N PHE A 35 -24.95 -1.96 1.90
CA PHE A 35 -24.50 -2.47 0.61
C PHE A 35 -23.75 -1.40 -0.19
N SER A 36 -22.72 -1.83 -0.90
CA SER A 36 -22.06 -0.99 -1.90
C SER A 36 -22.91 -0.91 -3.17
N GLU A 37 -23.07 0.31 -3.73
CA GLU A 37 -23.78 0.58 -4.97
C GLU A 37 -22.80 1.07 -6.04
N LEU A 38 -22.24 0.16 -6.84
CA LEU A 38 -21.19 0.48 -7.81
C LEU A 38 -21.64 1.49 -8.86
N GLY A 39 -22.91 1.43 -9.28
CA GLY A 39 -23.50 2.38 -10.23
C GLY A 39 -23.57 3.82 -9.69
N ARG A 40 -23.60 3.99 -8.37
CA ARG A 40 -23.57 5.28 -7.68
C ARG A 40 -22.20 5.63 -7.10
N LYS A 41 -21.17 4.84 -7.44
CA LYS A 41 -19.81 4.97 -6.89
C LYS A 41 -19.78 4.94 -5.35
N GLN A 42 -20.68 4.17 -4.74
CA GLN A 42 -20.75 3.98 -3.30
C GLN A 42 -20.00 2.70 -2.93
N PHE A 43 -18.89 2.85 -2.25
CA PHE A 43 -17.98 1.77 -1.86
C PHE A 43 -17.85 1.71 -0.33
N GLY A 44 -17.41 0.60 0.21
CA GLY A 44 -16.83 0.57 1.56
C GLY A 44 -15.55 1.39 1.60
N VAL A 45 -14.64 1.14 0.63
CA VAL A 45 -13.51 2.02 0.29
C VAL A 45 -13.38 2.06 -1.23
N ALA A 46 -13.33 3.26 -1.80
CA ALA A 46 -13.18 3.46 -3.24
C ALA A 46 -11.85 2.88 -3.77
N PRO A 47 -11.75 2.55 -5.07
CA PRO A 47 -10.51 2.12 -5.68
C PRO A 47 -9.38 3.11 -5.44
N HIS A 48 -8.23 2.63 -4.92
CA HIS A 48 -7.04 3.44 -4.62
C HIS A 48 -5.79 2.55 -4.58
N THR A 49 -4.64 3.17 -4.52
CA THR A 49 -3.35 2.58 -4.14
C THR A 49 -2.89 3.16 -2.81
N ASP A 50 -2.08 2.41 -2.07
CA ASP A 50 -1.46 2.92 -0.85
C ASP A 50 -0.24 3.78 -1.16
N TYR A 51 -0.06 4.89 -0.46
CA TYR A 51 1.03 5.84 -0.73
C TYR A 51 2.39 5.40 -0.25
N GLY A 52 2.43 4.59 0.83
CA GLY A 52 3.66 4.20 1.52
C GLY A 52 4.41 3.02 0.91
N CYS A 53 5.27 2.40 1.71
CA CYS A 53 6.01 1.20 1.32
C CYS A 53 5.16 -0.06 1.43
N LEU A 54 4.65 -0.33 2.62
CA LEU A 54 3.86 -1.55 2.90
C LEU A 54 2.65 -1.22 3.74
N THR A 55 1.55 -1.93 3.46
CA THR A 55 0.41 -2.04 4.35
C THR A 55 0.23 -3.48 4.78
N LEU A 56 0.15 -3.71 6.07
CA LEU A 56 -0.26 -4.98 6.68
C LEU A 56 -1.73 -4.84 7.04
N LEU A 57 -2.58 -5.64 6.42
CA LEU A 57 -4.02 -5.57 6.59
C LEU A 57 -4.57 -6.86 7.20
N TRP A 58 -5.21 -6.73 8.35
CA TRP A 58 -6.14 -7.70 8.89
C TRP A 58 -7.57 -7.37 8.45
N GLN A 59 -8.36 -8.36 8.09
CA GLN A 59 -9.79 -8.23 7.83
C GLN A 59 -10.56 -9.35 8.53
N ASP A 60 -11.79 -9.06 8.94
CA ASP A 60 -12.69 -10.07 9.49
C ASP A 60 -13.19 -11.04 8.42
N GLN A 61 -13.98 -12.05 8.82
CA GLN A 61 -14.51 -13.09 7.93
C GLN A 61 -15.60 -12.61 6.97
N VAL A 62 -16.08 -11.37 7.11
CA VAL A 62 -17.04 -10.75 6.18
C VAL A 62 -16.42 -10.56 4.80
N GLY A 63 -15.13 -10.26 4.74
CA GLY A 63 -14.39 -10.08 3.50
C GLY A 63 -14.69 -8.77 2.79
N GLY A 64 -14.87 -8.81 1.46
CA GLY A 64 -15.18 -7.63 0.65
C GLY A 64 -13.98 -6.86 0.11
N LEU A 65 -12.74 -7.20 0.51
CA LEU A 65 -11.54 -6.68 -0.14
C LEU A 65 -11.41 -7.25 -1.56
N GLU A 66 -11.20 -6.38 -2.52
CA GLU A 66 -10.89 -6.75 -3.90
C GLU A 66 -9.60 -6.05 -4.35
N VAL A 67 -8.78 -6.77 -5.08
CA VAL A 67 -7.52 -6.30 -5.66
C VAL A 67 -7.58 -6.39 -7.18
N GLN A 68 -6.92 -5.48 -7.88
CA GLN A 68 -6.91 -5.48 -9.32
C GLN A 68 -5.73 -6.32 -9.85
N ASN A 69 -6.02 -7.36 -10.63
CA ASN A 69 -4.98 -8.19 -11.25
C ASN A 69 -4.28 -7.46 -12.44
N HIS A 70 -3.30 -8.13 -13.05
CA HIS A 70 -2.54 -7.56 -14.19
C HIS A 70 -3.40 -7.32 -15.44
N GLN A 71 -4.55 -8.00 -15.58
CA GLN A 71 -5.50 -7.81 -16.65
C GLN A 71 -6.49 -6.66 -16.39
N GLY A 72 -6.40 -6.00 -15.22
CA GLY A 72 -7.31 -4.94 -14.80
C GLY A 72 -8.61 -5.46 -14.19
N GLU A 73 -8.75 -6.76 -13.94
CA GLU A 73 -9.93 -7.37 -13.35
C GLU A 73 -9.87 -7.33 -11.81
N TRP A 74 -11.02 -7.13 -11.19
CA TRP A 74 -11.16 -7.14 -9.73
C TRP A 74 -11.30 -8.55 -9.19
N VAL A 75 -10.37 -8.98 -8.36
CA VAL A 75 -10.30 -10.31 -7.75
C VAL A 75 -10.53 -10.18 -6.26
N THR A 76 -11.41 -11.02 -5.70
CA THR A 76 -11.67 -11.03 -4.24
C THR A 76 -10.49 -11.60 -3.47
N ALA A 77 -10.00 -10.85 -2.48
CA ALA A 77 -9.04 -11.32 -1.49
C ALA A 77 -9.81 -11.92 -0.29
N HIS A 78 -10.08 -13.22 -0.37
CA HIS A 78 -10.80 -13.93 0.69
C HIS A 78 -10.03 -13.88 2.02
N PRO A 79 -10.73 -13.64 3.16
CA PRO A 79 -10.11 -13.74 4.47
C PRO A 79 -9.59 -15.16 4.73
N ILE A 80 -8.37 -15.25 5.26
CA ILE A 80 -7.77 -16.50 5.73
C ILE A 80 -7.45 -16.29 7.20
N GLU A 81 -8.01 -17.13 8.06
CA GLU A 81 -7.82 -17.02 9.50
C GLU A 81 -6.33 -17.08 9.88
N GLY A 82 -5.93 -16.22 10.83
CA GLY A 82 -4.54 -16.17 11.32
C GLY A 82 -3.55 -15.51 10.34
N THR A 83 -4.02 -14.90 9.24
CA THR A 83 -3.14 -14.24 8.25
C THR A 83 -3.36 -12.75 8.15
N LEU A 84 -2.38 -12.07 7.55
CA LEU A 84 -2.47 -10.68 7.13
C LEU A 84 -2.29 -10.61 5.61
N VAL A 85 -3.03 -9.72 4.98
CA VAL A 85 -2.74 -9.31 3.61
C VAL A 85 -1.56 -8.34 3.66
N VAL A 86 -0.53 -8.59 2.85
CA VAL A 86 0.61 -7.68 2.69
C VAL A 86 0.46 -6.97 1.35
N ASN A 87 0.25 -5.66 1.40
CA ASN A 87 0.07 -4.83 0.21
C ASN A 87 1.29 -3.93 -0.01
N VAL A 88 1.80 -3.91 -1.25
CA VAL A 88 2.85 -2.99 -1.70
C VAL A 88 2.22 -1.65 -2.02
N GLY A 89 2.83 -0.58 -1.52
CA GLY A 89 2.41 0.78 -1.82
C GLY A 89 3.29 1.48 -2.87
N ASP A 90 2.87 2.69 -3.26
CA ASP A 90 3.48 3.49 -4.33
C ASP A 90 4.96 3.81 -4.05
N LEU A 91 5.32 4.01 -2.77
CA LEU A 91 6.69 4.34 -2.40
C LEU A 91 7.64 3.16 -2.60
N LEU A 92 7.22 1.91 -2.25
CA LEU A 92 8.03 0.72 -2.52
C LEU A 92 8.08 0.40 -4.01
N MET A 93 6.98 0.60 -4.75
CA MET A 93 6.98 0.49 -6.20
C MET A 93 8.05 1.39 -6.81
N ARG A 94 8.04 2.68 -6.43
CA ARG A 94 9.06 3.65 -6.84
C ARG A 94 10.47 3.25 -6.42
N TRP A 95 10.67 2.85 -5.16
CA TRP A 95 11.98 2.49 -4.61
C TRP A 95 12.58 1.24 -5.26
N SER A 96 11.73 0.32 -5.67
CA SER A 96 12.11 -0.90 -6.40
C SER A 96 12.21 -0.70 -7.91
N ASN A 97 12.09 0.52 -8.43
CA ASN A 97 12.09 0.81 -9.86
C ASN A 97 11.04 -0.04 -10.63
N ASP A 98 9.81 -0.09 -10.11
CA ASP A 98 8.66 -0.86 -10.63
C ASP A 98 8.81 -2.39 -10.61
N VAL A 99 9.84 -2.94 -9.94
CA VAL A 99 9.93 -4.41 -9.73
C VAL A 99 8.73 -4.91 -8.94
N PHE A 100 8.29 -4.17 -7.92
CA PHE A 100 7.06 -4.44 -7.19
C PHE A 100 5.99 -3.44 -7.59
N ARG A 101 4.78 -3.94 -7.81
CA ARG A 101 3.65 -3.11 -8.23
C ARG A 101 2.82 -2.67 -7.03
N SER A 102 2.51 -1.38 -6.94
CA SER A 102 1.44 -0.89 -6.09
C SER A 102 0.09 -1.27 -6.69
N THR A 103 -0.62 -2.17 -6.02
CA THR A 103 -1.82 -2.79 -6.58
C THR A 103 -3.06 -2.00 -6.20
N PRO A 104 -3.87 -1.51 -7.18
CA PRO A 104 -5.16 -0.92 -6.90
C PRO A 104 -6.06 -1.90 -6.15
N HIS A 105 -6.70 -1.42 -5.10
CA HIS A 105 -7.61 -2.23 -4.30
C HIS A 105 -8.80 -1.40 -3.83
N ARG A 106 -9.88 -2.08 -3.42
CA ARG A 106 -11.13 -1.47 -2.97
C ARG A 106 -11.85 -2.37 -1.99
N VAL A 107 -12.85 -1.84 -1.30
CA VAL A 107 -13.74 -2.64 -0.45
C VAL A 107 -15.17 -2.51 -0.96
N ILE A 108 -15.78 -3.66 -1.22
CA ILE A 108 -17.18 -3.80 -1.64
C ILE A 108 -17.96 -4.49 -0.53
N ASN A 109 -18.89 -3.78 0.08
CA ASN A 109 -19.80 -4.36 1.06
C ASN A 109 -20.91 -5.12 0.30
N ARG A 110 -20.87 -6.46 0.37
CA ARG A 110 -21.83 -7.35 -0.30
C ARG A 110 -22.85 -7.94 0.66
N GLN A 111 -22.72 -7.63 1.93
CA GLN A 111 -23.58 -8.13 3.00
C GLN A 111 -24.08 -6.98 3.85
N SER A 112 -25.33 -7.09 4.37
CA SER A 112 -25.90 -6.12 5.30
C SER A 112 -25.50 -6.48 6.74
N CYS A 113 -24.18 -6.53 6.99
CA CYS A 113 -23.61 -6.75 8.32
C CYS A 113 -22.43 -5.82 8.55
N GLU A 114 -22.08 -5.64 9.80
CA GLU A 114 -20.89 -4.90 10.20
C GLU A 114 -19.63 -5.61 9.70
N ARG A 115 -18.65 -4.84 9.28
CA ARG A 115 -17.33 -5.32 8.89
C ARG A 115 -16.25 -4.50 9.58
N TYR A 116 -15.18 -5.15 9.97
CA TYR A 116 -14.00 -4.51 10.54
C TYR A 116 -12.73 -4.88 9.79
N SER A 117 -11.84 -3.93 9.67
CA SER A 117 -10.47 -4.18 9.26
C SER A 117 -9.50 -3.35 10.08
N MET A 118 -8.28 -3.85 10.23
CA MET A 118 -7.17 -3.13 10.85
C MET A 118 -6.02 -3.07 9.87
N LEU A 119 -5.38 -1.93 9.77
CA LEU A 119 -4.20 -1.79 8.94
C LEU A 119 -3.05 -1.15 9.71
N VAL A 120 -1.84 -1.51 9.31
CA VAL A 120 -0.60 -0.82 9.68
C VAL A 120 0.14 -0.49 8.40
N ALA A 121 0.23 0.80 8.08
CA ALA A 121 1.12 1.31 7.04
C ALA A 121 2.51 1.48 7.65
N TRP A 122 3.53 1.00 6.94
CA TRP A 122 4.90 0.95 7.40
C TRP A 122 5.83 1.54 6.33
N ASP A 123 6.42 2.69 6.65
CA ASP A 123 7.27 3.45 5.77
C ASP A 123 8.67 3.61 6.37
N PRO A 124 9.72 3.93 5.57
CA PRO A 124 11.04 4.26 6.08
C PRO A 124 11.05 5.47 7.01
N ASP A 125 12.20 5.77 7.58
CA ASP A 125 12.44 7.01 8.33
C ASP A 125 12.10 8.22 7.46
N PHE A 126 11.57 9.28 8.07
CA PHE A 126 11.06 10.46 7.36
C PHE A 126 12.06 11.05 6.35
N ASP A 127 13.33 11.11 6.73
CA ASP A 127 14.41 11.70 5.91
C ASP A 127 15.08 10.71 4.95
N THR A 128 14.63 9.46 4.91
CA THR A 128 15.19 8.46 4.00
C THR A 128 15.07 8.90 2.55
N LEU A 129 16.18 8.86 1.82
CA LEU A 129 16.17 9.09 0.38
C LEU A 129 15.70 7.83 -0.34
N ILE A 130 14.58 7.92 -1.00
CA ILE A 130 14.01 6.89 -1.86
C ILE A 130 14.64 7.06 -3.23
N ASP A 131 15.68 6.28 -3.47
CA ASP A 131 16.47 6.32 -4.69
C ASP A 131 16.37 4.96 -5.41
N PRO A 132 15.69 4.88 -6.55
CA PRO A 132 15.57 3.62 -7.31
C PRO A 132 16.91 3.13 -7.87
N SER A 133 17.95 3.96 -7.95
CA SER A 133 19.26 3.52 -8.45
C SER A 133 19.90 2.42 -7.61
N ILE A 134 19.45 2.25 -6.36
CA ILE A 134 19.89 1.14 -5.46
C ILE A 134 19.63 -0.25 -6.06
N VAL A 135 18.67 -0.36 -6.97
CA VAL A 135 18.24 -1.62 -7.60
C VAL A 135 18.56 -1.67 -9.09
N CYS A 136 19.09 -0.59 -9.65
CA CYS A 136 19.41 -0.51 -11.07
C CYS A 136 20.86 -0.97 -11.34
N ALA A 137 21.11 -1.54 -12.51
CA ALA A 137 22.44 -1.87 -12.96
C ALA A 137 23.30 -0.63 -13.24
N ASP A 138 22.65 0.45 -13.65
CA ASP A 138 23.21 1.79 -13.87
C ASP A 138 22.18 2.86 -13.45
N GLN A 139 22.67 4.07 -13.18
CA GLN A 139 21.79 5.17 -12.75
C GLN A 139 20.85 5.69 -13.86
N GLU A 140 21.20 5.49 -15.12
CA GLU A 140 20.39 5.97 -16.26
C GLU A 140 19.14 5.11 -16.44
N SER A 141 19.12 3.89 -15.89
CA SER A 141 17.94 3.01 -15.92
C SER A 141 16.92 3.30 -14.82
N ALA A 142 17.14 4.27 -13.94
CA ALA A 142 16.20 4.67 -12.92
C ALA A 142 14.97 5.39 -13.51
N LEU A 143 13.77 4.84 -13.29
CA LEU A 143 12.51 5.39 -13.80
C LEU A 143 12.07 6.67 -13.06
N TYR A 144 12.57 6.89 -11.86
CA TYR A 144 12.15 7.97 -10.98
C TYR A 144 13.35 8.73 -10.41
N PRO A 145 13.25 10.06 -10.29
CA PRO A 145 14.24 10.82 -9.55
C PRO A 145 14.19 10.48 -8.05
N PRO A 146 15.31 10.56 -7.32
CA PRO A 146 15.31 10.42 -5.87
C PRO A 146 14.37 11.41 -5.19
N ILE A 147 13.70 10.98 -4.10
CA ILE A 147 12.81 11.82 -3.30
C ILE A 147 12.91 11.41 -1.82
N ARG A 148 12.73 12.32 -0.88
CA ARG A 148 12.63 11.96 0.54
C ARG A 148 11.29 11.32 0.85
N CYS A 149 11.32 10.29 1.71
CA CYS A 149 10.12 9.56 2.14
C CYS A 149 9.04 10.49 2.67
N GLY A 150 9.37 11.36 3.61
CA GLY A 150 8.41 12.31 4.21
C GLY A 150 7.82 13.29 3.20
N GLU A 151 8.64 13.84 2.32
CA GLU A 151 8.18 14.75 1.25
C GLU A 151 7.19 14.04 0.33
N TYR A 152 7.50 12.81 -0.08
CA TYR A 152 6.60 12.03 -0.94
C TYR A 152 5.25 11.77 -0.24
N VAL A 153 5.29 11.22 0.98
CA VAL A 153 4.08 10.88 1.73
C VAL A 153 3.22 12.13 1.99
N LEU A 154 3.82 13.25 2.40
CA LEU A 154 3.10 14.51 2.62
C LEU A 154 2.46 15.02 1.32
N SER A 155 3.19 15.00 0.20
CA SER A 155 2.65 15.44 -1.09
C SER A 155 1.41 14.63 -1.53
N ARG A 156 1.40 13.32 -1.23
CA ARG A 156 0.25 12.45 -1.51
C ARG A 156 -0.95 12.79 -0.62
N PHE A 157 -0.72 13.07 0.66
CA PHE A 157 -1.79 13.51 1.57
C PHE A 157 -2.36 14.87 1.16
N ASP A 158 -1.51 15.84 0.82
CA ASP A 158 -1.96 17.17 0.40
C ASP A 158 -2.80 17.09 -0.87
N GLY A 159 -2.44 16.22 -1.82
CA GLY A 159 -3.23 15.98 -3.03
C GLY A 159 -4.58 15.26 -2.78
N SER A 160 -4.72 14.55 -1.66
CA SER A 160 -5.91 13.73 -1.37
C SER A 160 -6.90 14.38 -0.42
N PHE A 161 -6.46 15.29 0.43
CA PHE A 161 -7.28 15.93 1.45
C PHE A 161 -7.37 17.43 1.19
N SER A 162 -8.50 17.87 0.61
CA SER A 162 -8.73 19.29 0.23
C SER A 162 -8.66 20.27 1.40
N TYR A 163 -8.83 19.81 2.65
CA TYR A 163 -8.71 20.67 3.85
C TYR A 163 -7.26 20.97 4.24
N ARG A 164 -6.28 20.39 3.57
CA ARG A 164 -4.84 20.62 3.81
C ARG A 164 -4.23 21.67 2.87
N ASN A 165 -5.00 22.13 1.89
CA ASN A 165 -4.61 23.16 0.91
C ASN A 165 -5.15 24.52 1.29
#